data_42d5e0a2ff4519af3bf9ab5d75d66e4c
#
_entry.id   42d5e0a2ff4519af3bf9ab5d75d66e4c
#
_cell.length_a   1.000
_cell.length_b   1.000
_cell.length_c   1.000
_cell.angle_alpha   90.00
_cell.angle_beta   90.00
_cell.angle_gamma   90.00
#
_symmetry.space_group_name_H-M   'P 1'
#
loop_
_entity.id
_entity.type
_entity.pdbx_description
1 polymer ?
#
loop_
_entity_poly.entity_id
_entity_poly.type
_entity_poly.pdbx_seq_one_letter_code
_entity_poly.pdbx_strand_id
1 'polypeptide(L)'
;MLSWERFVYFFPKVIVKFPVTLEIVLISFGSGLLLGCLLAWIRIKKIPVLSQIAAVFISYIRCTPVICQMFVVYFGVPALLGQMGIDSSAIDRVVYIYIAYGLNNGGFMGETFRSAVLAVPMGQTEAGYAAGLAGWQTLV
;
A
#
# COMPACT_ATOMS: atom_id res chain seq x y z
N MET A 1 -7.52 22.70 27.90
CA MET A 1 -7.41 21.68 28.97
C MET A 1 -8.31 20.51 28.64
N LEU A 2 -7.74 19.30 28.53
CA LEU A 2 -8.49 18.04 28.45
C LEU A 2 -9.10 17.78 29.83
N SER A 3 -10.41 17.96 29.97
CA SER A 3 -11.10 17.59 31.22
C SER A 3 -11.43 16.11 31.18
N TRP A 4 -11.32 15.41 32.32
CA TRP A 4 -11.67 13.99 32.49
C TRP A 4 -13.09 13.69 32.00
N GLU A 5 -14.03 14.61 32.23
CA GLU A 5 -15.41 14.50 31.74
C GLU A 5 -15.52 14.40 30.23
N ARG A 6 -14.72 15.18 29.48
CA ARG A 6 -14.67 15.08 28.01
C ARG A 6 -14.11 13.76 27.54
N PHE A 7 -13.08 13.25 28.21
CA PHE A 7 -12.50 11.93 27.90
C PHE A 7 -13.56 10.83 28.06
N VAL A 8 -14.24 10.76 29.19
CA VAL A 8 -15.28 9.76 29.46
C VAL A 8 -16.45 9.87 28.47
N TYR A 9 -16.79 11.08 28.03
CA TYR A 9 -17.86 11.30 27.06
C TYR A 9 -17.49 10.87 25.62
N PHE A 10 -16.24 11.14 25.19
CA PHE A 10 -15.82 10.84 23.81
C PHE A 10 -15.27 9.43 23.62
N PHE A 11 -14.66 8.84 24.64
CA PHE A 11 -14.02 7.53 24.58
C PHE A 11 -14.95 6.41 24.07
N PRO A 12 -16.19 6.24 24.57
CA PRO A 12 -17.12 5.24 24.05
C PRO A 12 -17.47 5.46 22.57
N LYS A 13 -17.59 6.74 22.16
CA LYS A 13 -17.90 7.09 20.76
C LYS A 13 -16.78 6.70 19.80
N VAL A 14 -15.54 6.80 20.22
CA VAL A 14 -14.37 6.37 19.45
C VAL A 14 -14.32 4.84 19.38
N ILE A 15 -14.56 4.13 20.50
CA ILE A 15 -14.56 2.67 20.53
C ILE A 15 -15.61 2.08 19.58
N VAL A 16 -16.79 2.67 19.49
CA VAL A 16 -17.84 2.20 18.56
C VAL A 16 -17.38 2.27 17.09
N LYS A 17 -16.46 3.17 16.75
CA LYS A 17 -15.90 3.29 15.39
C LYS A 17 -14.64 2.45 15.16
N PHE A 18 -14.11 1.83 16.20
CA PHE A 18 -12.89 1.02 16.13
C PHE A 18 -12.98 -0.16 15.13
N PRO A 19 -14.10 -0.91 15.01
CA PRO A 19 -14.23 -1.96 14.01
C PRO A 19 -14.05 -1.47 12.59
N VAL A 20 -14.62 -0.31 12.24
CA VAL A 20 -14.45 0.30 10.91
C VAL A 20 -12.99 0.68 10.65
N THR A 21 -12.30 1.18 11.66
CA THR A 21 -10.87 1.48 11.57
C THR A 21 -10.06 0.21 11.32
N LEU A 22 -10.35 -0.88 12.04
CA LEU A 22 -9.69 -2.17 11.84
C LEU A 22 -9.94 -2.72 10.43
N GLU A 23 -11.16 -2.63 9.94
CA GLU A 23 -11.52 -3.06 8.59
C GLU A 23 -10.70 -2.29 7.54
N ILE A 24 -10.64 -0.95 7.65
CA ILE A 24 -9.84 -0.11 6.75
C ILE A 24 -8.37 -0.54 6.79
N VAL A 25 -7.81 -0.73 7.98
CA VAL A 25 -6.40 -1.13 8.14
C VAL A 25 -6.14 -2.49 7.51
N LEU A 26 -6.96 -3.50 7.81
CA LEU A 26 -6.74 -4.87 7.33
C LEU A 26 -6.87 -4.97 5.80
N ILE A 27 -7.91 -4.38 5.23
CA ILE A 27 -8.13 -4.41 3.77
C ILE A 27 -7.03 -3.62 3.04
N SER A 28 -6.71 -2.42 3.52
CA SER A 28 -5.68 -1.58 2.90
C SER A 28 -4.28 -2.16 3.06
N PHE A 29 -3.98 -2.78 4.20
CA PHE A 29 -2.71 -3.46 4.42
C PHE A 29 -2.58 -4.70 3.54
N GLY A 30 -3.61 -5.56 3.50
CA GLY A 30 -3.60 -6.77 2.68
C GLY A 30 -3.47 -6.47 1.19
N SER A 31 -4.25 -5.53 0.67
CA SER A 31 -4.16 -5.09 -0.73
C SER A 31 -2.82 -4.42 -1.03
N GLY A 32 -2.32 -3.58 -0.11
CA GLY A 32 -1.02 -2.94 -0.21
C GLY A 32 0.15 -3.93 -0.19
N LEU A 33 0.06 -5.00 0.64
CA LEU A 33 1.06 -6.06 0.68
C LEU A 33 1.16 -6.77 -0.68
N LEU A 34 0.03 -7.17 -1.26
CA LEU A 34 0.00 -7.83 -2.57
C LEU A 34 0.55 -6.93 -3.68
N LEU A 35 0.11 -5.67 -3.71
CA LEU A 35 0.61 -4.69 -4.67
C LEU A 35 2.10 -4.42 -4.47
N GLY A 36 2.56 -4.29 -3.23
CA GLY A 36 3.96 -4.08 -2.90
C GLY A 36 4.86 -5.22 -3.34
N CYS A 37 4.46 -6.48 -3.11
CA CYS A 37 5.17 -7.66 -3.61
C CYS A 37 5.27 -7.65 -5.15
N LEU A 38 4.18 -7.33 -5.84
CA LEU A 38 4.14 -7.24 -7.30
C LEU A 38 5.08 -6.15 -7.82
N LEU A 39 5.03 -4.95 -7.24
CA LEU A 39 5.89 -3.83 -7.64
C LEU A 39 7.37 -4.12 -7.38
N ALA A 40 7.69 -4.72 -6.22
CA ALA A 40 9.05 -5.14 -5.90
C ALA A 40 9.57 -6.18 -6.91
N TRP A 41 8.76 -7.19 -7.21
CA TRP A 41 9.11 -8.23 -8.17
C TRP A 41 9.38 -7.67 -9.57
N ILE A 42 8.50 -6.78 -10.08
CA ILE A 42 8.67 -6.11 -11.38
C ILE A 42 10.00 -5.34 -11.43
N ARG A 43 10.33 -4.62 -10.35
CA ARG A 43 11.54 -3.78 -10.29
C ARG A 43 12.81 -4.60 -10.09
N ILE A 44 12.76 -5.69 -9.32
CA ILE A 44 13.91 -6.61 -9.14
C ILE A 44 14.22 -7.32 -10.46
N LYS A 45 13.19 -7.80 -11.16
CA LYS A 45 13.34 -8.45 -12.48
C LYS A 45 13.66 -7.47 -13.62
N LYS A 46 13.65 -6.17 -13.35
CA LYS A 46 13.91 -5.12 -14.36
C LYS A 46 13.08 -5.29 -15.63
N ILE A 47 11.79 -5.67 -15.49
CA ILE A 47 10.89 -5.88 -16.63
C ILE A 47 10.81 -4.57 -17.44
N PRO A 48 11.16 -4.56 -18.73
CA PRO A 48 11.17 -3.35 -19.53
C PRO A 48 9.81 -2.62 -19.48
N VAL A 49 9.81 -1.29 -19.48
CA VAL A 49 8.65 -0.41 -19.38
C VAL A 49 7.94 -0.51 -18.03
N LEU A 50 7.51 -1.71 -17.57
CA LEU A 50 6.81 -1.89 -16.30
C LEU A 50 7.66 -1.42 -15.10
N SER A 51 8.96 -1.69 -15.13
CA SER A 51 9.86 -1.26 -14.05
C SER A 51 9.96 0.27 -13.98
N GLN A 52 9.89 0.96 -15.10
CA GLN A 52 9.89 2.43 -15.14
C GLN A 52 8.56 3.00 -14.62
N ILE A 53 7.43 2.44 -15.09
CA ILE A 53 6.10 2.82 -14.61
C ILE A 53 5.99 2.60 -13.09
N ALA A 54 6.42 1.44 -12.60
CA ALA A 54 6.44 1.14 -11.16
C ALA A 54 7.33 2.12 -10.37
N ALA A 55 8.49 2.52 -10.94
CA ALA A 55 9.38 3.49 -10.31
C ALA A 55 8.73 4.87 -10.19
N VAL A 56 8.08 5.35 -11.26
CA VAL A 56 7.34 6.64 -11.26
C VAL A 56 6.18 6.58 -10.28
N PHE A 57 5.40 5.51 -10.27
CA PHE A 57 4.31 5.32 -9.33
C PHE A 57 4.79 5.35 -7.87
N ILE A 58 5.82 4.57 -7.54
CA ILE A 58 6.39 4.53 -6.18
C ILE A 58 6.92 5.91 -5.78
N SER A 59 7.59 6.62 -6.69
CA SER A 59 8.11 7.96 -6.43
C SER A 59 6.96 8.93 -6.14
N TYR A 60 5.89 8.91 -6.95
CA TYR A 60 4.70 9.73 -6.73
C TYR A 60 4.08 9.46 -5.34
N ILE A 61 3.87 8.19 -5.00
CA ILE A 61 3.28 7.79 -3.72
C ILE A 61 4.13 8.29 -2.54
N ARG A 62 5.45 8.19 -2.63
CA ARG A 62 6.36 8.57 -1.54
C ARG A 62 6.61 10.08 -1.42
N CYS A 63 6.40 10.82 -2.50
CA CYS A 63 6.57 12.27 -2.52
C CYS A 63 5.30 13.04 -2.18
N THR A 64 4.13 12.39 -2.12
CA THR A 64 2.85 13.05 -1.84
C THR A 64 2.28 12.61 -0.50
N PRO A 65 1.71 13.55 0.31
CA PRO A 65 1.01 13.20 1.54
C PRO A 65 -0.19 12.29 1.25
N VAL A 66 -0.39 11.27 2.09
CA VAL A 66 -1.50 10.30 1.94
C VAL A 66 -2.87 10.98 1.89
N ILE A 67 -3.04 12.08 2.62
CA ILE A 67 -4.30 12.83 2.63
C ILE A 67 -4.62 13.41 1.24
N CYS A 68 -3.62 13.90 0.51
CA CYS A 68 -3.80 14.40 -0.86
C CYS A 68 -4.18 13.25 -1.81
N GLN A 69 -3.53 12.10 -1.69
CA GLN A 69 -3.85 10.90 -2.46
C GLN A 69 -5.28 10.43 -2.18
N MET A 70 -5.70 10.45 -0.91
CA MET A 70 -7.05 10.11 -0.52
C MET A 70 -8.09 11.05 -1.18
N PHE A 71 -7.84 12.37 -1.20
CA PHE A 71 -8.74 13.30 -1.89
C PHE A 71 -8.80 13.06 -3.40
N VAL A 72 -7.67 12.78 -4.04
CA VAL A 72 -7.63 12.48 -5.47
C VAL A 72 -8.46 11.22 -5.78
N VAL A 73 -8.35 10.17 -4.98
CA VAL A 73 -9.12 8.92 -5.20
C VAL A 73 -10.59 9.15 -4.83
N TYR A 74 -10.87 9.74 -3.69
CA TYR A 74 -12.23 9.89 -3.15
C TYR A 74 -13.13 10.79 -4.00
N PHE A 75 -12.59 11.86 -4.58
CA PHE A 75 -13.32 12.78 -5.44
C PHE A 75 -13.03 12.57 -6.92
N GLY A 76 -11.80 12.22 -7.27
CA GLY A 76 -11.39 12.08 -8.67
C GLY A 76 -11.94 10.83 -9.34
N VAL A 77 -11.92 9.67 -8.65
CA VAL A 77 -12.42 8.43 -9.27
C VAL A 77 -13.93 8.51 -9.57
N PRO A 78 -14.82 8.95 -8.66
CA PRO A 78 -16.23 9.13 -8.98
C PRO A 78 -16.47 10.14 -10.13
N ALA A 79 -15.70 11.23 -10.16
CA ALA A 79 -15.82 12.24 -11.22
C ALA A 79 -15.44 11.66 -12.59
N LEU A 80 -14.37 10.85 -12.67
CA LEU A 80 -13.96 10.17 -13.90
C LEU A 80 -14.98 9.12 -14.35
N LEU A 81 -15.52 8.32 -13.42
CA LEU A 81 -16.56 7.35 -13.71
C LEU A 81 -17.82 8.02 -14.25
N GLY A 82 -18.21 9.16 -13.66
CA GLY A 82 -19.34 9.96 -14.14
C GLY A 82 -19.16 10.50 -15.57
N GLN A 83 -17.94 10.93 -15.94
CA GLN A 83 -17.62 11.34 -17.31
C GLN A 83 -17.69 10.17 -18.30
N MET A 84 -17.44 8.94 -17.85
CA MET A 84 -17.57 7.72 -18.65
C MET A 84 -19.02 7.19 -18.71
N GLY A 85 -19.97 7.88 -18.09
CA GLY A 85 -21.36 7.45 -18.02
C GLY A 85 -21.62 6.32 -17.02
N ILE A 86 -20.67 6.03 -16.12
CA ILE A 86 -20.79 5.00 -15.09
C ILE A 86 -21.28 5.64 -13.80
N ASP A 87 -22.44 5.19 -13.32
CA ASP A 87 -22.97 5.66 -12.05
C ASP A 87 -22.19 5.04 -10.87
N SER A 88 -21.47 5.89 -10.16
CA SER A 88 -20.70 5.51 -8.97
C SER A 88 -21.47 5.67 -7.65
N SER A 89 -22.76 6.07 -7.71
CA SER A 89 -23.57 6.32 -6.50
C SER A 89 -23.82 5.07 -5.67
N ALA A 90 -23.80 3.89 -6.31
CA ALA A 90 -23.97 2.57 -5.65
C ALA A 90 -22.68 2.09 -4.94
N ILE A 91 -21.53 2.71 -5.18
CA ILE A 91 -20.26 2.32 -4.57
C ILE A 91 -20.14 3.02 -3.21
N ASP A 92 -19.99 2.23 -2.14
CA ASP A 92 -19.76 2.78 -0.81
C ASP A 92 -18.47 3.62 -0.83
N ARG A 93 -18.54 4.82 -0.24
CA ARG A 93 -17.43 5.76 -0.18
C ARG A 93 -16.20 5.21 0.55
N VAL A 94 -16.41 4.25 1.45
CA VAL A 94 -15.32 3.56 2.16
C VAL A 94 -14.43 2.77 1.20
N VAL A 95 -14.96 2.27 0.07
CA VAL A 95 -14.17 1.57 -0.96
C VAL A 95 -13.06 2.47 -1.54
N TYR A 96 -13.35 3.74 -1.77
CA TYR A 96 -12.34 4.69 -2.25
C TYR A 96 -11.22 4.91 -1.22
N ILE A 97 -11.55 4.82 0.08
CA ILE A 97 -10.57 4.90 1.16
C ILE A 97 -9.68 3.65 1.14
N TYR A 98 -10.25 2.45 0.96
CA TYR A 98 -9.46 1.20 0.81
C TYR A 98 -8.50 1.29 -0.36
N ILE A 99 -8.97 1.79 -1.51
CA ILE A 99 -8.14 1.97 -2.71
C ILE A 99 -6.99 2.95 -2.42
N ALA A 100 -7.28 4.12 -1.86
CA ALA A 100 -6.27 5.13 -1.60
C ALA A 100 -5.17 4.63 -0.65
N TYR A 101 -5.56 4.03 0.48
CA TYR A 101 -4.61 3.48 1.44
C TYR A 101 -3.91 2.22 0.92
N GLY A 102 -4.59 1.37 0.15
CA GLY A 102 -3.98 0.21 -0.49
C GLY A 102 -2.89 0.60 -1.49
N LEU A 103 -3.14 1.60 -2.32
CA LEU A 103 -2.14 2.16 -3.26
C LEU A 103 -0.97 2.80 -2.50
N ASN A 104 -1.25 3.56 -1.44
CA ASN A 104 -0.22 4.17 -0.60
C ASN A 104 0.68 3.10 0.03
N ASN A 105 0.09 2.13 0.75
CA ASN A 105 0.83 1.03 1.37
C ASN A 105 1.63 0.23 0.33
N GLY A 106 1.03 -0.07 -0.84
CA GLY A 106 1.70 -0.78 -1.92
C GLY A 106 2.94 -0.07 -2.43
N GLY A 107 2.89 1.26 -2.58
CA GLY A 107 4.04 2.04 -2.98
C GLY A 107 5.18 2.00 -1.96
N PHE A 108 4.89 2.15 -0.67
CA PHE A 108 5.89 2.06 0.38
C PHE A 108 6.46 0.65 0.53
N MET A 109 5.60 -0.37 0.58
CA MET A 109 6.02 -1.77 0.70
C MET A 109 6.81 -2.25 -0.51
N GLY A 110 6.45 -1.82 -1.72
CA GLY A 110 7.17 -2.17 -2.94
C GLY A 110 8.63 -1.74 -2.91
N GLU A 111 8.93 -0.55 -2.43
CA GLU A 111 10.30 -0.09 -2.27
C GLU A 111 11.00 -0.77 -1.09
N THR A 112 10.29 -0.99 0.02
CA THR A 112 10.84 -1.69 1.20
C THR A 112 11.26 -3.12 0.84
N PHE A 113 10.40 -3.89 0.17
CA PHE A 113 10.73 -5.25 -0.24
C PHE A 113 11.87 -5.29 -1.25
N ARG A 114 11.84 -4.39 -2.26
CA ARG A 114 12.93 -4.27 -3.22
C ARG A 114 14.25 -3.98 -2.54
N SER A 115 14.27 -3.04 -1.62
CA SER A 115 15.48 -2.63 -0.90
C SER A 115 15.98 -3.75 0.01
N ALA A 116 15.10 -4.48 0.69
CA ALA A 116 15.48 -5.61 1.54
C ALA A 116 16.16 -6.72 0.74
N VAL A 117 15.58 -7.09 -0.42
CA VAL A 117 16.18 -8.12 -1.28
C VAL A 117 17.55 -7.69 -1.82
N LEU A 118 17.70 -6.42 -2.22
CA LEU A 118 18.96 -5.90 -2.77
C LEU A 118 20.01 -5.60 -1.69
N ALA A 119 19.65 -5.57 -0.42
CA ALA A 119 20.57 -5.39 0.69
C ALA A 119 21.31 -6.68 1.04
N VAL A 120 20.86 -7.85 0.57
CA VAL A 120 21.54 -9.15 0.81
C VAL A 120 22.84 -9.17 -0.01
N PRO A 121 24.02 -9.35 0.63
CA PRO A 121 25.29 -9.43 -0.08
C PRO A 121 25.33 -10.62 -1.04
N MET A 122 25.87 -10.43 -2.24
CA MET A 122 25.98 -11.50 -3.25
C MET A 122 26.70 -12.73 -2.72
N GLY A 123 27.71 -12.56 -1.86
CA GLY A 123 28.43 -13.67 -1.26
C GLY A 123 27.58 -14.61 -0.39
N GLN A 124 26.50 -14.12 0.21
CA GLN A 124 25.56 -15.00 0.94
C GLN A 124 24.77 -15.87 -0.03
N THR A 125 24.33 -15.30 -1.14
CA THR A 125 23.63 -16.03 -2.19
C THR A 125 24.53 -17.08 -2.85
N GLU A 126 25.80 -16.74 -3.12
CA GLU A 126 26.82 -17.66 -3.67
C GLU A 126 27.13 -18.79 -2.70
N ALA A 127 27.30 -18.48 -1.40
CA ALA A 127 27.51 -19.49 -0.36
C ALA A 127 26.32 -20.44 -0.24
N GLY A 128 25.10 -19.93 -0.33
CA GLY A 128 23.88 -20.73 -0.35
C GLY A 128 23.84 -21.71 -1.54
N TYR A 129 24.17 -21.24 -2.74
CA TYR A 129 24.26 -22.10 -3.92
C TYR A 129 25.37 -23.14 -3.79
N ALA A 130 26.53 -22.79 -3.24
CA ALA A 130 27.62 -23.73 -2.98
C ALA A 130 27.24 -24.83 -1.97
N ALA A 131 26.33 -24.50 -1.02
CA ALA A 131 25.74 -25.46 -0.09
C ALA A 131 24.56 -26.28 -0.68
N GLY A 132 24.23 -26.09 -1.98
CA GLY A 132 23.15 -26.81 -2.66
C GLY A 132 21.75 -26.27 -2.41
N LEU A 133 21.60 -25.05 -1.86
CA LEU A 133 20.29 -24.41 -1.61
C LEU A 133 19.69 -23.90 -2.91
N ALA A 134 18.36 -24.00 -3.04
CA ALA A 134 17.62 -23.38 -4.13
C ALA A 134 17.54 -21.85 -3.96
N GLY A 135 17.38 -21.11 -5.06
CA GLY A 135 17.41 -19.63 -5.06
C GLY A 135 16.44 -18.96 -4.09
N TRP A 136 15.26 -19.54 -3.83
CA TRP A 136 14.33 -19.04 -2.83
C TRP A 136 14.79 -19.29 -1.39
N GLN A 137 15.59 -20.34 -1.15
CA GLN A 137 16.17 -20.68 0.17
C GLN A 137 17.35 -19.78 0.52
N THR A 138 18.01 -19.19 -0.48
CA THR A 138 19.13 -18.26 -0.26
C THR A 138 18.66 -16.84 0.08
N LEU A 139 17.36 -16.54 -0.02
CA LEU A 139 16.77 -15.24 0.31
C LEU A 139 16.15 -15.22 1.73
N VAL A 140 16.13 -16.33 2.42
CA VAL A 140 15.63 -16.50 3.79
C VAL A 140 16.82 -16.65 4.73
#